data_0120caf21f1f26d035bae04d7d6213ae
#
_entry.id   0120caf21f1f26d035bae04d7d6213ae
#
_cell.length_a   1.000
_cell.length_b   1.000
_cell.length_c   1.000
_cell.angle_alpha   90.00
_cell.angle_beta   90.00
_cell.angle_gamma   90.00
#
_symmetry.space_group_name_H-M   'P 1'
#
loop_
_entity.id
_entity.type
_entity.pdbx_description
1 polymer ?
#
loop_
_entity_poly.entity_id
_entity_poly.type
_entity_poly.pdbx_seq_one_letter_code
_entity_poly.pdbx_strand_id
1 'polypeptide(L)'
;MTLRTLSNGLALLFCAGASTSALAHNPLCECKAIDAEQIQCTGGFSDGSGAPGVTLDVIGYDETILVPGKLGADSKLTFKKPDAEFYVLFDAGPGHVVEIDQADIEAP
;
A
#
# COMPACT_ATOMS: atom_id res chain seq x y z
N MET A 1 46.06 -29.95 38.02
CA MET A 1 45.65 -29.67 37.66
C MET A 1 44.85 -29.09 37.02
N THR A 2 44.35 -28.85 36.74
CA THR A 2 43.75 -28.29 36.27
C THR A 2 42.84 -27.84 35.62
N LEU A 3 42.44 -27.65 35.44
CA LEU A 3 41.74 -27.19 34.84
C LEU A 3 40.95 -26.56 34.32
N ARG A 4 40.68 -26.37 34.18
CA ARG A 4 39.99 -25.75 33.62
C ARG A 4 39.14 -25.24 33.11
N THR A 5 38.60 -25.06 32.81
CA THR A 5 37.93 -24.61 32.34
C THR A 5 37.18 -24.03 31.74
N LEU A 6 36.92 -23.84 31.60
CA LEU A 6 36.26 -23.25 31.01
C LEU A 6 35.41 -22.75 30.49
N SER A 7 35.02 -22.55 30.30
CA SER A 7 34.35 -21.98 29.80
C SER A 7 33.65 -21.46 29.24
N ASN A 8 33.41 -21.37 29.02
CA ASN A 8 32.83 -20.87 28.44
C ASN A 8 32.01 -20.34 27.86
N GLY A 9 31.66 -20.23 27.72
CA GLY A 9 31.06 -19.64 27.15
C GLY A 9 30.15 -19.17 26.69
N LEU A 10 29.89 -19.01 26.42
CA LEU A 10 29.17 -18.50 25.93
C LEU A 10 28.41 -17.95 25.29
N ALA A 11 28.11 -17.89 25.06
CA ALA A 11 27.58 -17.34 24.45
C ALA A 11 26.71 -16.88 23.93
N LEU A 12 26.42 -16.71 23.70
CA LEU A 12 25.72 -16.28 23.18
C LEU A 12 24.91 -15.79 22.63
N LEU A 13 24.54 -15.65 22.29
CA LEU A 13 23.90 -15.23 21.76
C LEU A 13 23.10 -14.74 21.29
N PHE A 14 22.84 -14.46 21.03
CA PHE A 14 22.14 -13.98 20.63
C PHE A 14 21.44 -13.47 19.99
N CYS A 15 21.07 -13.21 19.61
CA CYS A 15 20.54 -12.74 19.01
C CYS A 15 19.72 -12.42 18.63
N ALA A 16 19.27 -12.33 18.54
CA ALA A 16 18.52 -12.03 18.25
C ALA A 16 17.81 -11.53 17.80
N GLY A 17 17.49 -11.35 17.49
CA GLY A 17 16.84 -10.86 17.14
C GLY A 17 16.23 -10.17 16.58
N ALA A 18 16.23 -9.80 16.20
CA ALA A 18 15.82 -9.01 15.79
C ALA A 18 15.04 -8.78 14.91
N SER A 19 14.57 -8.97 14.59
CA SER A 19 13.82 -8.87 13.80
C SER A 19 13.12 -7.96 13.49
N THR A 20 12.97 -7.40 13.46
CA THR A 20 12.40 -6.52 13.24
C THR A 20 11.63 -6.22 12.39
N SER A 21 11.14 -6.38 12.09
CA SER A 21 10.37 -6.09 11.46
C SER A 21 9.87 -5.36 10.84
N ALA A 22 9.94 -5.29 10.45
CA ALA A 22 9.57 -4.85 9.61
C ALA A 22 8.49 -4.31 9.39
N LEU A 23 8.15 -3.88 9.65
CA LEU A 23 7.21 -3.33 9.51
C LEU A 23 6.79 -2.88 8.53
N ALA A 24 6.65 -3.14 8.14
CA ALA A 24 6.15 -2.83 7.15
C ALA A 24 5.36 -1.80 6.83
N HIS A 25 5.46 -1.30 5.81
CA HIS A 25 4.62 -0.30 5.32
C HIS A 25 3.59 -0.98 4.45
N ASN A 26 2.52 -1.41 5.04
CA ASN A 26 1.43 -1.97 4.25
C ASN A 26 0.78 -0.85 3.47
N PRO A 27 0.54 -1.04 2.17
CA PRO A 27 -0.14 -0.03 1.37
C PRO A 27 -1.61 0.02 1.77
N LEU A 28 -2.13 1.23 1.84
CA LEU A 28 -3.53 1.48 2.17
C LEU A 28 -4.09 2.42 1.14
N CYS A 29 -5.29 2.13 0.66
CA CYS A 29 -5.95 3.01 -0.28
C CYS A 29 -7.44 2.84 -0.13
N GLU A 30 -8.17 3.95 -0.15
CA GLU A 30 -9.61 3.91 -0.16
C GLU A 30 -10.13 4.94 -1.11
N CYS A 31 -11.27 4.66 -1.70
CA CYS A 31 -11.90 5.53 -2.67
C CYS A 31 -13.33 5.75 -2.27
N LYS A 32 -13.82 6.95 -2.53
CA LYS A 32 -15.24 7.25 -2.32
C LYS A 32 -15.73 8.19 -3.41
N ALA A 33 -16.98 8.05 -3.77
CA ALA A 33 -17.60 8.95 -4.70
C ALA A 33 -17.87 10.27 -3.98
N ILE A 34 -17.46 11.39 -4.59
CA ILE A 34 -17.77 12.71 -4.03
C ILE A 34 -19.12 13.19 -4.54
N ASP A 35 -19.48 12.77 -5.73
CA ASP A 35 -20.81 13.03 -6.28
C ASP A 35 -21.10 11.95 -7.31
N ALA A 36 -22.14 12.15 -8.12
CA ALA A 36 -22.54 11.13 -9.09
C ALA A 36 -21.50 10.89 -10.18
N GLU A 37 -20.57 11.80 -10.37
CA GLU A 37 -19.66 11.75 -11.51
C GLU A 37 -18.19 11.69 -11.14
N GLN A 38 -17.83 11.89 -9.87
CA GLN A 38 -16.44 11.96 -9.48
C GLN A 38 -16.13 11.06 -8.29
N ILE A 39 -14.95 10.47 -8.34
CA ILE A 39 -14.45 9.59 -7.30
C ILE A 39 -13.12 10.13 -6.83
N GLN A 40 -12.91 10.12 -5.53
CA GLN A 40 -11.62 10.51 -4.95
C GLN A 40 -11.02 9.35 -4.19
N CYS A 41 -9.76 9.07 -4.48
CA CYS A 41 -9.00 8.05 -3.78
C CYS A 41 -7.90 8.69 -2.95
N THR A 42 -7.62 8.11 -1.81
CA THR A 42 -6.55 8.56 -0.93
C THR A 42 -5.68 7.35 -0.63
N GLY A 43 -4.38 7.51 -0.81
CA GLY A 43 -3.43 6.44 -0.56
C GLY A 43 -2.46 6.78 0.56
N GLY A 44 -1.85 5.76 1.09
CA GLY A 44 -0.87 5.91 2.16
C GLY A 44 -0.35 4.57 2.61
N PHE A 45 0.24 4.55 3.78
CA PHE A 45 0.85 3.35 4.32
C PHE A 45 0.48 3.19 5.78
N SER A 46 0.60 1.96 6.27
CA SER A 46 0.17 1.63 7.63
C SER A 46 0.97 2.32 8.73
N ASP A 47 2.11 2.88 8.40
CA ASP A 47 2.90 3.66 9.37
C ASP A 47 2.44 5.12 9.45
N GLY A 48 1.37 5.46 8.73
CA GLY A 48 0.82 6.81 8.74
C GLY A 48 1.38 7.73 7.68
N SER A 49 2.37 7.28 6.91
CA SER A 49 2.92 8.13 5.86
C SER A 49 1.96 8.20 4.69
N GLY A 50 2.02 9.29 3.95
CA GLY A 50 1.26 9.45 2.73
C GLY A 50 1.95 8.79 1.55
N ALA A 51 1.33 8.90 0.39
CA ALA A 51 1.84 8.29 -0.82
C ALA A 51 1.82 9.27 -2.01
N PRO A 52 2.43 10.47 -1.85
CA PRO A 52 2.43 11.43 -2.94
C PRO A 52 3.18 10.88 -4.15
N GLY A 53 2.64 11.09 -5.33
CA GLY A 53 3.29 10.67 -6.57
C GLY A 53 3.17 9.18 -6.88
N VAL A 54 2.57 8.40 -6.02
CA VAL A 54 2.43 6.96 -6.26
C VAL A 54 1.37 6.72 -7.33
N THR A 55 1.61 5.72 -8.17
CA THR A 55 0.71 5.38 -9.26
C THR A 55 -0.65 4.92 -8.74
N LEU A 56 -1.70 5.47 -9.33
CA LEU A 56 -3.06 5.01 -9.09
C LEU A 56 -3.78 5.02 -10.42
N ASP A 57 -4.03 3.83 -10.94
CA ASP A 57 -4.66 3.68 -12.26
C ASP A 57 -6.09 3.18 -12.09
N VAL A 58 -6.96 3.63 -12.99
CA VAL A 58 -8.32 3.11 -13.08
C VAL A 58 -8.34 2.19 -14.29
N ILE A 59 -8.69 0.94 -14.08
CA ILE A 59 -8.50 -0.11 -15.07
C ILE A 59 -9.82 -0.81 -15.35
N GLY A 60 -10.14 -0.96 -16.62
CA GLY A 60 -11.32 -1.71 -17.00
C GLY A 60 -11.13 -3.21 -16.78
N TYR A 61 -12.22 -3.95 -16.73
CA TYR A 61 -12.12 -5.39 -16.52
C TYR A 61 -11.51 -6.13 -17.72
N ASP A 62 -11.36 -5.44 -18.84
CA ASP A 62 -10.61 -5.96 -19.98
C ASP A 62 -9.14 -5.59 -19.91
N GLU A 63 -8.67 -5.07 -18.76
CA GLU A 63 -7.30 -4.68 -18.49
C GLU A 63 -6.85 -3.42 -19.24
N THR A 64 -7.77 -2.68 -19.84
CA THR A 64 -7.46 -1.39 -20.44
C THR A 64 -7.30 -0.35 -19.34
N ILE A 65 -6.25 0.43 -19.38
CA ILE A 65 -6.09 1.52 -18.43
C ILE A 65 -6.99 2.66 -18.90
N LEU A 66 -8.06 2.88 -18.15
CA LEU A 66 -9.04 3.91 -18.49
C LEU A 66 -8.58 5.30 -18.05
N VAL A 67 -7.95 5.37 -16.88
CA VAL A 67 -7.41 6.62 -16.35
C VAL A 67 -6.05 6.31 -15.74
N PRO A 68 -4.97 6.66 -16.42
CA PRO A 68 -3.65 6.57 -15.80
C PRO A 68 -3.49 7.74 -14.84
N GLY A 69 -2.93 7.51 -13.67
CA GLY A 69 -2.81 8.60 -12.71
C GLY A 69 -1.75 8.40 -11.67
N LYS A 70 -1.55 9.47 -10.91
CA LYS A 70 -0.65 9.48 -9.78
C LYS A 70 -1.28 10.33 -8.69
N LEU A 71 -1.06 9.93 -7.46
CA LEU A 71 -1.56 10.72 -6.34
C LEU A 71 -0.83 12.04 -6.29
N GLY A 72 -1.56 13.08 -5.94
CA GLY A 72 -0.99 14.41 -5.79
C GLY A 72 -0.15 14.54 -4.54
N ALA A 73 0.33 15.76 -4.29
CA ALA A 73 1.13 16.04 -3.12
C ALA A 73 0.37 15.76 -1.81
N ASP A 74 -0.95 15.78 -1.88
CA ASP A 74 -1.83 15.49 -0.75
C ASP A 74 -2.19 13.99 -0.67
N SER A 75 -1.56 13.14 -1.48
CA SER A 75 -1.79 11.71 -1.53
C SER A 75 -3.19 11.36 -2.03
N LYS A 76 -3.80 12.23 -2.79
CA LYS A 76 -5.16 12.03 -3.31
C LYS A 76 -5.19 12.19 -4.81
N LEU A 77 -6.19 11.55 -5.41
CA LEU A 77 -6.49 11.73 -6.82
C LEU A 77 -8.00 11.71 -7.00
N THR A 78 -8.51 12.68 -7.72
CA THR A 78 -9.92 12.74 -8.08
C THR A 78 -10.03 12.49 -9.59
N PHE A 79 -10.92 11.61 -9.97
CA PHE A 79 -11.12 11.31 -11.39
C PHE A 79 -12.60 11.18 -11.70
N LYS A 80 -12.92 11.31 -12.97
CA LYS A 80 -14.29 11.15 -13.43
C LYS A 80 -14.62 9.65 -13.44
N LYS A 81 -15.77 9.32 -12.89
CA LYS A 81 -16.22 7.92 -12.87
C LYS A 81 -16.35 7.41 -14.31
N PRO A 82 -15.69 6.31 -14.65
CA PRO A 82 -15.82 5.73 -15.98
C PRO A 82 -17.22 5.19 -16.22
N ASP A 83 -17.62 5.14 -17.48
CA ASP A 83 -18.88 4.53 -17.86
C ASP A 83 -18.78 3.00 -17.88
N ALA A 84 -17.58 2.48 -18.08
CA ALA A 84 -17.35 1.04 -18.09
C ALA A 84 -17.10 0.52 -16.67
N GLU A 85 -17.26 -0.78 -16.49
CA GLU A 85 -16.91 -1.40 -15.21
C GLU A 85 -15.40 -1.33 -15.03
N PHE A 86 -14.97 -1.10 -13.79
CA PHE A 86 -13.56 -0.82 -13.53
C PHE A 86 -13.17 -1.24 -12.10
N TYR A 87 -11.88 -1.27 -11.88
CA TYR A 87 -11.30 -1.33 -10.54
C TYR A 87 -10.16 -0.31 -10.48
N VAL A 88 -9.78 0.03 -9.28
CA VAL A 88 -8.68 0.97 -9.04
C VAL A 88 -7.47 0.19 -8.58
N LEU A 89 -6.32 0.52 -9.13
CA LEU A 89 -5.06 -0.11 -8.74
C LEU A 89 -4.13 0.94 -8.15
N PHE A 90 -3.89 0.84 -6.86
CA PHE A 90 -2.90 1.64 -6.17
C PHE A 90 -1.61 0.83 -6.17
N ASP A 91 -0.61 1.31 -6.87
CA ASP A 91 0.61 0.53 -7.10
C ASP A 91 1.83 1.26 -6.54
N ALA A 92 2.22 0.87 -5.35
CA ALA A 92 3.38 1.44 -4.69
C ALA A 92 4.62 0.56 -4.87
N GLY A 93 4.57 -0.36 -5.83
CA GLY A 93 5.69 -1.22 -6.16
C GLY A 93 5.40 -2.68 -5.86
N PRO A 94 6.30 -3.58 -6.29
CA PRO A 94 6.08 -5.01 -6.08
C PRO A 94 5.81 -5.34 -4.62
N GLY A 95 4.74 -6.08 -4.38
CA GLY A 95 4.34 -6.44 -3.03
C GLY A 95 3.62 -5.35 -2.28
N HIS A 96 3.40 -4.19 -2.89
CA HIS A 96 2.75 -3.05 -2.25
C HIS A 96 1.63 -2.52 -3.13
N VAL A 97 0.66 -3.37 -3.43
CA VAL A 97 -0.42 -3.08 -4.35
C VAL A 97 -1.76 -3.25 -3.64
N VAL A 98 -2.70 -2.35 -3.91
CA VAL A 98 -4.07 -2.46 -3.42
C VAL A 98 -5.00 -2.34 -4.61
N GLU A 99 -5.92 -3.31 -4.73
CA GLU A 99 -6.97 -3.24 -5.75
C GLU A 99 -8.28 -2.93 -5.06
N ILE A 100 -9.02 -1.98 -5.59
CA ILE A 100 -10.32 -1.60 -5.06
C ILE A 100 -11.34 -1.79 -6.16
N ASP A 101 -12.23 -2.78 -5.98
CA ASP A 101 -13.28 -3.01 -6.96
C ASP A 101 -14.28 -1.86 -6.91
N GLN A 102 -14.88 -1.58 -8.06
CA GLN A 102 -15.85 -0.51 -8.14
C GLN A 102 -17.02 -0.72 -7.14
N ALA A 103 -17.34 -1.96 -6.85
CA ALA A 103 -18.43 -2.26 -5.91
C ALA A 103 -18.09 -1.87 -4.46
N ASP A 104 -16.80 -1.69 -4.17
CA ASP A 104 -16.35 -1.35 -2.81
C ASP A 104 -16.12 0.14 -2.63
N ILE A 105 -16.44 0.95 -3.62
CA ILE A 105 -16.28 2.40 -3.51
C ILE A 105 -17.50 2.96 -2.80
N GLU A 106 -17.25 3.72 -1.73
CA GLU A 106 -18.32 4.31 -0.94
C GLU A 106 -19.14 5.31 -1.74
N ALA A 107 -20.44 5.26 -1.53
CA ALA A 107 -21.34 6.24 -2.14
C ALA A 107 -21.12 7.62 -1.51
N PRO A 108 -21.52 8.68 -2.23
CA PRO A 108 -21.35 10.04 -1.70
C PRO A 108 -22.22 10.32 -0.52
#